data_850ac848b14633ead827828274e0adea
#
_entry.id   850ac848b14633ead827828274e0adea
#
_cell.length_a   1.000
_cell.length_b   1.000
_cell.length_c   1.000
_cell.angle_alpha   90.00
_cell.angle_beta   90.00
_cell.angle_gamma   90.00
#
_symmetry.space_group_name_H-M   'P 1'
#
loop_
_entity.id
_entity.type
_entity.pdbx_description
1 polymer ?
#
loop_
_entity_poly.entity_id
_entity_poly.type
_entity_poly.pdbx_seq_one_letter_code
_entity_poly.pdbx_strand_id
1 'polypeptide(L)'
;LPATKSTAKEMLPVVNKPLLQYGVEEALEAGMNNCAFVTGRGKRAIADHFDISYELEHQISGTSKEKYLEGIRHVIDNGVFTMVRQREMKGLGHAILTGEPLIGDQAFGVLLADDMCINQDGNGVLKQMSELYNQFRCSIVAVMEVPEDQISAYGVISGEAMGDRLYRV
;
A
#
# COMPACT_ATOMS: atom_id res chain seq x y z
N LEU A 1 10.16 -13.79 12.49
CA LEU A 1 9.05 -14.73 12.62
C LEU A 1 9.29 -15.96 11.74
N PRO A 2 9.04 -17.20 12.19
CA PRO A 2 9.35 -18.41 11.41
C PRO A 2 8.70 -18.43 10.02
N ALA A 3 7.43 -18.08 9.91
CA ALA A 3 6.66 -18.10 8.66
C ALA A 3 7.19 -17.11 7.60
N THR A 4 7.84 -16.03 8.01
CA THR A 4 8.35 -14.99 7.11
C THR A 4 9.88 -14.98 7.01
N LYS A 5 10.55 -16.05 7.46
CA LYS A 5 12.02 -16.13 7.41
C LYS A 5 12.55 -16.08 5.97
N SER A 6 11.86 -16.75 5.05
CA SER A 6 12.25 -16.87 3.64
C SER A 6 11.30 -16.14 2.67
N THR A 7 10.23 -15.53 3.17
CA THR A 7 9.21 -14.86 2.34
C THR A 7 8.99 -13.46 2.87
N ALA A 8 8.85 -12.49 1.98
CA ALA A 8 8.47 -11.14 2.36
C ALA A 8 7.09 -11.16 3.05
N LYS A 9 6.97 -10.53 4.23
CA LYS A 9 5.71 -10.55 5.01
C LYS A 9 4.54 -9.94 4.22
N GLU A 10 4.84 -9.00 3.36
CA GLU A 10 3.90 -8.29 2.49
C GLU A 10 3.30 -9.23 1.41
N MET A 11 3.96 -10.36 1.15
CA MET A 11 3.51 -11.40 0.21
C MET A 11 2.75 -12.55 0.87
N LEU A 12 2.48 -12.46 2.18
CA LEU A 12 1.60 -13.43 2.83
C LEU A 12 0.17 -13.30 2.28
N PRO A 13 -0.46 -14.42 1.92
CA PRO A 13 -1.81 -14.39 1.38
C PRO A 13 -2.83 -14.04 2.48
N VAL A 14 -3.73 -13.12 2.16
CA VAL A 14 -4.93 -12.83 2.92
C VAL A 14 -6.10 -13.20 2.02
N VAL A 15 -6.84 -14.25 2.38
CA VAL A 15 -7.86 -14.90 1.58
C VAL A 15 -7.28 -15.47 0.28
N ASN A 16 -7.25 -14.72 -0.81
CA ASN A 16 -6.87 -15.21 -2.14
C ASN A 16 -5.80 -14.39 -2.86
N LYS A 17 -5.26 -13.36 -2.22
CA LYS A 17 -4.21 -12.49 -2.78
C LYS A 17 -3.24 -12.01 -1.70
N PRO A 18 -2.00 -11.61 -2.07
CA PRO A 18 -1.04 -11.09 -1.11
C PRO A 18 -1.51 -9.81 -0.43
N LEU A 19 -1.11 -9.61 0.84
CA LEU A 19 -1.44 -8.42 1.62
C LEU A 19 -1.11 -7.12 0.88
N LEU A 20 0.05 -7.06 0.23
CA LEU A 20 0.48 -5.88 -0.52
C LEU A 20 -0.47 -5.51 -1.68
N GLN A 21 -1.13 -6.50 -2.30
CA GLN A 21 -2.05 -6.24 -3.41
C GLN A 21 -3.27 -5.42 -2.96
N TYR A 22 -3.74 -5.60 -1.74
CA TYR A 22 -4.84 -4.78 -1.19
C TYR A 22 -4.47 -3.30 -1.15
N GLY A 23 -3.25 -2.97 -0.69
CA GLY A 23 -2.77 -1.59 -0.68
C GLY A 23 -2.62 -0.99 -2.08
N VAL A 24 -2.18 -1.79 -3.07
CA VAL A 24 -2.10 -1.33 -4.46
C VAL A 24 -3.48 -1.09 -5.05
N GLU A 25 -4.43 -1.98 -4.82
CA GLU A 25 -5.81 -1.80 -5.27
C GLU A 25 -6.44 -0.55 -4.66
N GLU A 26 -6.18 -0.26 -3.38
CA GLU A 26 -6.61 0.96 -2.69
C GLU A 26 -5.98 2.21 -3.33
N ALA A 27 -4.69 2.16 -3.72
CA ALA A 27 -4.04 3.26 -4.43
C ALA A 27 -4.68 3.52 -5.80
N LEU A 28 -4.95 2.46 -6.57
CA LEU A 28 -5.63 2.57 -7.87
C LEU A 28 -7.05 3.13 -7.72
N GLU A 29 -7.81 2.70 -6.71
CA GLU A 29 -9.15 3.23 -6.39
C GLU A 29 -9.09 4.72 -6.06
N ALA A 30 -8.04 5.17 -5.38
CA ALA A 30 -7.80 6.58 -5.10
C ALA A 30 -7.31 7.40 -6.32
N GLY A 31 -7.13 6.75 -7.49
CA GLY A 31 -6.62 7.37 -8.71
C GLY A 31 -5.11 7.53 -8.75
N MET A 32 -4.37 6.84 -7.88
CA MET A 32 -2.91 6.87 -7.81
C MET A 32 -2.32 5.68 -8.59
N ASN A 33 -2.16 5.84 -9.91
CA ASN A 33 -1.75 4.76 -10.80
C ASN A 33 -0.22 4.54 -10.83
N ASN A 34 0.59 5.49 -10.36
CA ASN A 34 2.04 5.35 -10.28
C ASN A 34 2.42 4.90 -8.87
N CYS A 35 2.86 3.67 -8.72
CA CYS A 35 3.22 3.07 -7.44
C CYS A 35 4.74 2.84 -7.34
N ALA A 36 5.38 3.48 -6.38
CA ALA A 36 6.77 3.27 -6.05
C ALA A 36 6.90 2.32 -4.84
N PHE A 37 7.42 1.12 -5.05
CA PHE A 37 7.69 0.18 -3.96
C PHE A 37 9.08 0.43 -3.39
N VAL A 38 9.14 0.84 -2.12
CA VAL A 38 10.39 0.91 -1.39
C VAL A 38 10.68 -0.45 -0.77
N THR A 39 11.64 -1.16 -1.33
CA THR A 39 11.94 -2.55 -0.98
C THR A 39 13.30 -2.70 -0.31
N GLY A 40 13.52 -3.86 0.32
CA GLY A 40 14.79 -4.28 0.89
C GLY A 40 15.40 -5.48 0.17
N ARG A 41 16.50 -5.97 0.72
CA ARG A 41 17.14 -7.21 0.24
C ARG A 41 16.18 -8.40 0.41
N GLY A 42 16.11 -9.28 -0.60
CA GLY A 42 15.35 -10.53 -0.53
C GLY A 42 13.84 -10.39 -0.80
N LYS A 43 13.38 -9.23 -1.28
CA LYS A 43 11.96 -8.97 -1.58
C LYS A 43 11.61 -9.01 -3.07
N ARG A 44 12.32 -9.85 -3.85
CA ARG A 44 12.10 -9.98 -5.30
C ARG A 44 10.66 -10.42 -5.63
N ALA A 45 10.08 -11.27 -4.81
CA ALA A 45 8.71 -11.74 -5.00
C ALA A 45 7.66 -10.63 -5.12
N ILE A 46 7.94 -9.41 -4.62
CA ILE A 46 7.08 -8.24 -4.82
C ILE A 46 7.07 -7.83 -6.29
N ALA A 47 8.24 -7.70 -6.91
CA ALA A 47 8.33 -7.38 -8.33
C ALA A 47 7.70 -8.48 -9.18
N ASP A 48 8.08 -9.74 -8.93
CA ASP A 48 7.58 -10.89 -9.66
C ASP A 48 6.03 -11.02 -9.61
N HIS A 49 5.39 -10.54 -8.53
CA HIS A 49 3.93 -10.57 -8.38
C HIS A 49 3.20 -9.56 -9.28
N PHE A 50 3.80 -8.39 -9.49
CA PHE A 50 3.23 -7.33 -10.34
C PHE A 50 3.76 -7.35 -11.78
N ASP A 51 4.56 -8.36 -12.13
CA ASP A 51 4.99 -8.63 -13.50
C ASP A 51 4.10 -9.72 -14.15
N ILE A 52 4.05 -9.73 -15.47
CA ILE A 52 3.35 -10.76 -16.23
C ILE A 52 4.17 -12.06 -16.18
N SER A 53 3.57 -13.13 -15.68
CA SER A 53 4.14 -14.48 -15.77
C SER A 53 3.69 -15.15 -17.06
N TYR A 54 4.45 -14.96 -18.12
CA TYR A 54 4.11 -15.45 -19.47
C TYR A 54 3.83 -16.96 -19.49
N GLU A 55 4.66 -17.75 -18.80
CA GLU A 55 4.52 -19.20 -18.77
C GLU A 55 3.21 -19.63 -18.10
N LEU A 56 2.87 -19.01 -16.96
CA LEU A 56 1.64 -19.30 -16.24
C LEU A 56 0.43 -18.88 -17.06
N GLU A 57 0.44 -17.68 -17.59
CA GLU A 57 -0.66 -17.16 -18.39
C GLU A 57 -0.92 -18.00 -19.65
N HIS A 58 0.15 -18.40 -20.34
CA HIS A 58 0.03 -19.26 -21.51
C HIS A 58 -0.55 -20.65 -21.17
N GLN A 59 -0.16 -21.24 -20.02
CA GLN A 59 -0.65 -22.55 -19.59
C GLN A 59 -2.13 -22.55 -19.21
N ILE A 60 -2.65 -21.45 -18.64
CA ILE A 60 -4.03 -21.39 -18.16
C ILE A 60 -4.99 -20.68 -19.11
N SER A 61 -4.47 -20.02 -20.15
CA SER A 61 -5.29 -19.34 -21.16
C SER A 61 -6.29 -20.30 -21.80
N GLY A 62 -7.55 -19.86 -21.90
CA GLY A 62 -8.66 -20.67 -22.40
C GLY A 62 -9.15 -21.77 -21.44
N THR A 63 -8.61 -21.88 -20.25
CA THR A 63 -9.08 -22.82 -19.22
C THR A 63 -9.98 -22.12 -18.19
N SER A 64 -10.72 -22.91 -17.40
CA SER A 64 -11.53 -22.39 -16.29
C SER A 64 -10.71 -21.71 -15.16
N LYS A 65 -9.39 -21.84 -15.20
CA LYS A 65 -8.47 -21.24 -14.22
C LYS A 65 -8.09 -19.79 -14.56
N GLU A 66 -8.31 -19.36 -15.80
CA GLU A 66 -7.95 -18.01 -16.26
C GLU A 66 -8.57 -16.90 -15.38
N LYS A 67 -9.80 -17.12 -14.93
CA LYS A 67 -10.51 -16.19 -14.02
C LYS A 67 -9.76 -15.88 -12.71
N TYR A 68 -8.86 -16.74 -12.27
CA TYR A 68 -8.09 -16.48 -11.05
C TYR A 68 -7.01 -15.40 -11.21
N LEU A 69 -6.64 -15.08 -12.46
CA LEU A 69 -5.70 -14.01 -12.76
C LEU A 69 -6.38 -12.66 -13.05
N GLU A 70 -7.70 -12.61 -13.20
CA GLU A 70 -8.41 -11.37 -13.57
C GLU A 70 -8.10 -10.22 -12.60
N GLY A 71 -8.08 -10.49 -11.29
CA GLY A 71 -7.79 -9.47 -10.28
C GLY A 71 -6.39 -8.89 -10.39
N ILE A 72 -5.37 -9.73 -10.57
CA ILE A 72 -3.99 -9.25 -10.70
C ILE A 72 -3.72 -8.62 -12.07
N ARG A 73 -4.32 -9.12 -13.14
CA ARG A 73 -4.25 -8.50 -14.47
C ARG A 73 -4.82 -7.09 -14.43
N HIS A 74 -5.99 -6.89 -13.80
CA HIS A 74 -6.56 -5.56 -13.64
C HIS A 74 -5.58 -4.59 -12.96
N VAL A 75 -4.89 -5.04 -11.93
CA VAL A 75 -3.89 -4.24 -11.22
C VAL A 75 -2.69 -3.93 -12.13
N ILE A 76 -2.16 -4.93 -12.84
CA ILE A 76 -1.01 -4.77 -13.75
C ILE A 76 -1.35 -3.82 -14.91
N ASP A 77 -2.53 -3.96 -15.49
CA ASP A 77 -2.96 -3.16 -16.65
C ASP A 77 -3.25 -1.69 -16.31
N ASN A 78 -3.60 -1.39 -15.06
CA ASN A 78 -3.97 -0.05 -14.62
C ASN A 78 -2.91 0.66 -13.77
N GLY A 79 -1.83 -0.04 -13.39
CA GLY A 79 -0.74 0.49 -12.57
C GLY A 79 0.58 0.60 -13.31
N VAL A 80 1.38 1.58 -12.91
CA VAL A 80 2.80 1.66 -13.27
C VAL A 80 3.63 1.42 -12.01
N PHE A 81 4.45 0.37 -12.03
CA PHE A 81 5.17 -0.08 -10.86
C PHE A 81 6.66 0.20 -10.98
N THR A 82 7.21 0.90 -9.99
CA THR A 82 8.64 1.19 -9.91
C THR A 82 9.19 0.66 -8.60
N MET A 83 10.36 0.03 -8.65
CA MET A 83 11.03 -0.50 -7.47
C MET A 83 12.22 0.37 -7.10
N VAL A 84 12.28 0.81 -5.85
CA VAL A 84 13.45 1.48 -5.29
C VAL A 84 13.93 0.75 -4.05
N ARG A 85 15.23 0.70 -3.85
CA ARG A 85 15.80 -0.09 -2.79
C ARG A 85 16.31 0.76 -1.64
N GLN A 86 15.72 0.61 -0.46
CA GLN A 86 16.30 1.08 0.79
C GLN A 86 17.49 0.17 1.16
N ARG A 87 18.69 0.70 1.06
CA ARG A 87 19.91 -0.08 1.33
C ARG A 87 20.20 -0.26 2.81
N GLU A 88 19.86 0.74 3.62
CA GLU A 88 20.05 0.76 5.06
C GLU A 88 18.68 0.91 5.76
N MET A 89 18.42 0.07 6.75
CA MET A 89 17.16 0.11 7.51
C MET A 89 17.22 1.21 8.59
N LYS A 90 16.91 2.46 8.21
CA LYS A 90 16.89 3.64 9.10
C LYS A 90 15.47 4.10 9.46
N GLY A 91 14.49 3.19 9.39
CA GLY A 91 13.10 3.47 9.74
C GLY A 91 12.25 3.98 8.57
N LEU A 92 10.97 4.28 8.87
CA LEU A 92 9.95 4.65 7.89
C LEU A 92 10.27 5.96 7.17
N GLY A 93 10.66 7.01 7.90
CA GLY A 93 11.00 8.29 7.28
C GLY A 93 12.11 8.18 6.23
N HIS A 94 13.14 7.37 6.51
CA HIS A 94 14.20 7.09 5.53
C HIS A 94 13.69 6.27 4.34
N ALA A 95 12.73 5.36 4.55
CA ALA A 95 12.11 4.63 3.44
C ALA A 95 11.37 5.59 2.50
N ILE A 96 10.58 6.52 3.06
CA ILE A 96 9.87 7.56 2.28
C ILE A 96 10.88 8.43 1.51
N LEU A 97 11.91 8.92 2.18
CA LEU A 97 12.97 9.72 1.55
C LEU A 97 13.70 8.96 0.41
N THR A 98 13.82 7.63 0.53
CA THR A 98 14.39 6.80 -0.54
C THR A 98 13.56 6.86 -1.84
N GLY A 99 12.27 7.14 -1.74
CA GLY A 99 11.34 7.31 -2.87
C GLY A 99 11.40 8.70 -3.53
N GLU A 100 12.00 9.70 -2.88
CA GLU A 100 12.05 11.08 -3.36
C GLU A 100 12.44 11.24 -4.85
N PRO A 101 13.48 10.55 -5.37
CA PRO A 101 13.87 10.69 -6.77
C PRO A 101 12.82 10.25 -7.79
N LEU A 102 11.84 9.44 -7.36
CA LEU A 102 10.74 8.95 -8.21
C LEU A 102 9.51 9.87 -8.14
N ILE A 103 9.34 10.61 -7.06
CA ILE A 103 8.17 11.41 -6.77
C ILE A 103 8.41 12.88 -7.10
N GLY A 104 9.61 13.39 -6.84
CA GLY A 104 9.93 14.81 -6.96
C GLY A 104 9.05 15.67 -6.05
N ASP A 105 8.61 16.82 -6.56
CA ASP A 105 7.78 17.78 -5.82
C ASP A 105 6.27 17.50 -5.89
N GLN A 106 5.87 16.30 -6.29
CA GLN A 106 4.46 15.96 -6.41
C GLN A 106 3.88 15.52 -5.05
N ALA A 107 2.58 15.74 -4.87
CA ALA A 107 1.84 15.13 -3.78
C ALA A 107 1.79 13.61 -3.97
N PHE A 108 1.90 12.87 -2.87
CA PHE A 108 1.94 11.41 -2.89
C PHE A 108 1.23 10.79 -1.70
N GLY A 109 0.72 9.59 -1.86
CA GLY A 109 0.22 8.74 -0.78
C GLY A 109 1.30 7.81 -0.25
N VAL A 110 1.26 7.52 1.04
CA VAL A 110 2.09 6.50 1.68
C VAL A 110 1.19 5.42 2.24
N LEU A 111 1.37 4.18 1.75
CA LEU A 111 0.71 3.00 2.31
C LEU A 111 1.76 2.11 2.96
N LEU A 112 1.47 1.67 4.16
CA LEU A 112 2.28 0.67 4.85
C LEU A 112 1.79 -0.71 4.42
N ALA A 113 2.71 -1.55 3.99
CA ALA A 113 2.37 -2.85 3.39
C ALA A 113 1.77 -3.87 4.37
N ASP A 114 1.73 -3.56 5.65
CA ASP A 114 1.16 -4.36 6.73
C ASP A 114 -0.08 -3.71 7.39
N ASP A 115 -0.48 -2.52 6.93
CA ASP A 115 -1.69 -1.84 7.37
C ASP A 115 -2.77 -1.99 6.28
N MET A 116 -3.73 -2.86 6.51
CA MET A 116 -4.86 -3.05 5.61
C MET A 116 -6.08 -2.32 6.14
N CYS A 117 -6.51 -1.30 5.41
CA CYS A 117 -7.72 -0.55 5.73
C CYS A 117 -8.88 -1.04 4.86
N ILE A 118 -10.03 -1.29 5.48
CA ILE A 118 -11.23 -1.73 4.79
C ILE A 118 -12.39 -0.81 5.16
N ASN A 119 -13.02 -0.22 4.16
CA ASN A 119 -14.31 0.43 4.31
C ASN A 119 -15.35 -0.33 3.51
N GLN A 120 -16.34 -0.90 4.19
CA GLN A 120 -17.36 -1.74 3.55
C GLN A 120 -18.43 -0.90 2.81
N ASP A 121 -18.67 0.32 3.25
CA ASP A 121 -19.80 1.15 2.84
C ASP A 121 -19.39 2.47 2.16
N GLY A 122 -18.22 2.51 1.52
CA GLY A 122 -17.79 3.75 0.87
C GLY A 122 -16.36 3.70 0.32
N ASN A 123 -15.81 4.88 0.05
CA ASN A 123 -14.45 5.03 -0.48
C ASN A 123 -13.39 4.50 0.49
N GLY A 124 -12.35 3.88 -0.05
CA GLY A 124 -11.15 3.48 0.70
C GLY A 124 -10.52 4.64 1.46
N VAL A 125 -9.70 4.33 2.48
CA VAL A 125 -9.11 5.35 3.36
C VAL A 125 -8.20 6.31 2.59
N LEU A 126 -7.36 5.79 1.69
CA LEU A 126 -6.47 6.62 0.89
C LEU A 126 -7.24 7.59 -0.02
N LYS A 127 -8.39 7.17 -0.56
CA LYS A 127 -9.23 8.05 -1.35
C LYS A 127 -9.84 9.17 -0.51
N GLN A 128 -10.33 8.87 0.68
CA GLN A 128 -10.80 9.87 1.64
C GLN A 128 -9.69 10.86 2.00
N MET A 129 -8.46 10.38 2.25
CA MET A 129 -7.30 11.22 2.52
C MET A 129 -6.96 12.13 1.33
N SER A 130 -7.05 11.61 0.10
CA SER A 130 -6.79 12.40 -1.10
C SER A 130 -7.81 13.51 -1.31
N GLU A 131 -9.07 13.26 -0.99
CA GLU A 131 -10.14 14.28 -1.02
C GLU A 131 -9.88 15.38 0.02
N LEU A 132 -9.47 15.01 1.25
CA LEU A 132 -9.07 15.98 2.29
C LEU A 132 -7.82 16.76 1.88
N TYR A 133 -6.82 16.11 1.27
CA TYR A 133 -5.65 16.81 0.73
C TYR A 133 -6.06 17.83 -0.33
N ASN A 134 -6.98 17.49 -1.22
CA ASN A 134 -7.47 18.44 -2.24
C ASN A 134 -8.16 19.65 -1.63
N GLN A 135 -8.82 19.48 -0.48
CA GLN A 135 -9.49 20.53 0.24
C GLN A 135 -8.52 21.42 1.05
N PHE A 136 -7.61 20.80 1.81
CA PHE A 136 -6.78 21.52 2.79
C PHE A 136 -5.36 21.82 2.31
N ARG A 137 -4.85 21.12 1.30
CA ARG A 137 -3.51 21.29 0.74
C ARG A 137 -2.39 21.19 1.78
N CYS A 138 -2.54 20.31 2.74
CA CYS A 138 -1.55 20.00 3.77
C CYS A 138 -1.38 18.47 3.91
N SER A 139 -0.39 18.02 4.65
CA SER A 139 -0.22 16.60 4.95
C SER A 139 -1.42 16.05 5.71
N ILE A 140 -1.92 14.90 5.29
CA ILE A 140 -3.03 14.18 5.92
C ILE A 140 -2.49 12.88 6.49
N VAL A 141 -2.84 12.55 7.71
CA VAL A 141 -2.46 11.30 8.39
C VAL A 141 -3.72 10.58 8.84
N ALA A 142 -3.86 9.33 8.44
CA ALA A 142 -4.92 8.46 8.96
C ALA A 142 -4.56 8.01 10.38
N VAL A 143 -5.52 8.05 11.28
CA VAL A 143 -5.37 7.65 12.67
C VAL A 143 -6.55 6.77 13.09
N MET A 144 -6.35 5.98 14.14
CA MET A 144 -7.40 5.17 14.74
C MET A 144 -7.41 5.35 16.25
N GLU A 145 -8.56 5.17 16.84
CA GLU A 145 -8.66 5.07 18.30
C GLU A 145 -8.15 3.71 18.77
N VAL A 146 -7.37 3.71 19.83
CA VAL A 146 -6.83 2.51 20.45
C VAL A 146 -7.14 2.50 21.95
N PRO A 147 -7.33 1.32 22.58
CA PRO A 147 -7.48 1.21 24.03
C PRO A 147 -6.28 1.80 24.78
N GLU A 148 -6.53 2.39 25.96
CA GLU A 148 -5.48 3.06 26.77
C GLU A 148 -4.30 2.15 27.09
N ASP A 149 -4.53 0.88 27.33
CA ASP A 149 -3.50 -0.14 27.61
C ASP A 149 -2.59 -0.45 26.42
N GLN A 150 -2.99 -0.06 25.20
CA GLN A 150 -2.24 -0.27 23.97
C GLN A 150 -1.51 0.98 23.45
N ILE A 151 -1.76 2.15 24.02
CA ILE A 151 -1.21 3.44 23.56
C ILE A 151 0.33 3.39 23.44
N SER A 152 1.01 2.71 24.36
CA SER A 152 2.48 2.61 24.34
C SER A 152 3.07 1.90 23.13
N ALA A 153 2.25 1.16 22.37
CA ALA A 153 2.68 0.46 21.14
C ALA A 153 2.61 1.35 19.88
N TYR A 154 1.99 2.54 19.98
CA TYR A 154 1.70 3.41 18.84
C TYR A 154 2.27 4.82 19.01
N GLY A 155 2.43 5.52 17.91
CA GLY A 155 2.62 6.97 17.93
C GLY A 155 1.27 7.65 18.25
N VAL A 156 1.29 8.58 19.16
CA VAL A 156 0.09 9.32 19.59
C VAL A 156 0.13 10.73 19.03
N ILE A 157 -0.99 11.19 18.51
CA ILE A 157 -1.16 12.58 18.09
C ILE A 157 -1.97 13.35 19.13
N SER A 158 -1.77 14.66 19.19
CA SER A 158 -2.65 15.61 19.89
C SER A 158 -3.14 16.62 18.87
N GLY A 159 -4.44 16.90 18.87
CA GLY A 159 -5.02 17.79 17.85
C GLY A 159 -6.32 18.42 18.31
N GLU A 160 -6.70 19.50 17.63
CA GLU A 160 -7.96 20.20 17.80
C GLU A 160 -9.03 19.64 16.87
N ALA A 161 -10.20 19.28 17.41
CA ALA A 161 -11.30 18.78 16.61
C ALA A 161 -11.82 19.85 15.63
N MET A 162 -11.88 19.54 14.35
CA MET A 162 -12.40 20.40 13.29
C MET A 162 -13.76 19.95 12.76
N GLY A 163 -14.20 18.77 13.13
CA GLY A 163 -15.46 18.15 12.70
C GLY A 163 -15.53 16.68 13.09
N ASP A 164 -16.47 15.96 12.50
CA ASP A 164 -16.58 14.52 12.73
C ASP A 164 -15.33 13.80 12.20
N ARG A 165 -14.61 13.13 13.10
CA ARG A 165 -13.39 12.37 12.80
C ARG A 165 -12.28 13.16 12.08
N LEU A 166 -12.28 14.47 12.18
CA LEU A 166 -11.27 15.35 11.60
C LEU A 166 -10.60 16.21 12.68
N TYR A 167 -9.28 16.17 12.72
CA TYR A 167 -8.47 16.88 13.70
C TYR A 167 -7.36 17.66 13.01
N ARG A 168 -7.06 18.84 13.54
CA ARG A 168 -5.84 19.58 13.20
C ARG A 168 -4.75 19.17 14.19
N VAL A 169 -3.63 18.66 13.70
CA VAL A 169 -2.47 18.21 14.46
C VAL A 169 -1.38 19.27 14.42
#